data_605c9d954cee7568f87baef3aa23782f
#
_entry.id   605c9d954cee7568f87baef3aa23782f
#
_cell.length_a   1.000
_cell.length_b   1.000
_cell.length_c   1.000
_cell.angle_alpha   90.00
_cell.angle_beta   90.00
_cell.angle_gamma   90.00
#
_symmetry.space_group_name_H-M   'P 1'
#
loop_
_entity.id
_entity.type
_entity.pdbx_description
1 polymer ?
#
loop_
_entity_poly.entity_id
_entity_poly.type
_entity_poly.pdbx_seq_one_letter_code
_entity_poly.pdbx_strand_id
1 'polypeptide(L)'
;MINSKKIKAVIGKDCDISLLKGVKYSDFINQVQIAKTVGKGFFKSKDKKLTKNCTICGHNKFKLAVKVYKVEYIQCLRCSHVSRKYYFPIKFLKKYWKKEGDVIATHTHGNQQAYRTKFLSAPKVNMVLKYLKKKKNAKWLDAGCGNGDLLANVKKNKIKPYGFDLNARDINLAKKKGINAYRTDIDGFYEIAIKNDFKFDVITANGYFDVINEPSLAMKMMNKMLRKNGLLMAAIPNFESVTHEMIKLYPENAIRHLTAAQRSSFTFKSLSYALKKNGFKPLFRWKYGLDVYMIMNYLCQKNPKFEKSKTMNVLTKRYNEIQKIFDEEDCSGSLFLICKKIRG
;
A
#
# COMPACT_ATOMS: atom_id res chain seq x y z
N MET A 1 -1.10 -3.68 -23.38
CA MET A 1 -0.55 -3.68 -22.00
C MET A 1 0.58 -2.68 -21.91
N ILE A 2 0.85 -2.11 -20.74
CA ILE A 2 2.01 -1.23 -20.52
C ILE A 2 3.23 -2.13 -20.38
N ASN A 3 4.29 -1.87 -21.19
CA ASN A 3 5.54 -2.63 -21.09
C ASN A 3 6.39 -2.07 -19.93
N SER A 4 6.61 -2.87 -18.90
CA SER A 4 7.36 -2.49 -17.68
C SER A 4 8.80 -2.08 -17.99
N LYS A 5 9.45 -2.73 -18.97
CA LYS A 5 10.84 -2.45 -19.39
C LYS A 5 11.02 -1.07 -20.05
N LYS A 6 9.94 -0.46 -20.56
CA LYS A 6 9.97 0.88 -21.17
C LYS A 6 9.70 2.02 -20.18
N ILE A 7 9.45 1.73 -18.90
CA ILE A 7 9.24 2.73 -17.87
C ILE A 7 10.57 2.99 -17.17
N LYS A 8 10.97 4.29 -17.07
CA LYS A 8 12.16 4.68 -16.29
C LYS A 8 12.05 4.13 -14.87
N ALA A 9 13.07 3.41 -14.41
CA ALA A 9 13.07 2.78 -13.10
C ALA A 9 14.27 3.21 -12.25
N VAL A 10 14.06 3.24 -10.94
CA VAL A 10 15.11 3.21 -9.91
C VAL A 10 14.98 1.89 -9.17
N ILE A 11 16.10 1.27 -8.85
CA ILE A 11 16.21 -0.04 -8.23
C ILE A 11 16.81 0.13 -6.85
N GLY A 12 16.25 -0.62 -5.90
CA GLY A 12 16.75 -0.68 -4.54
C GLY A 12 16.33 0.50 -3.67
N LYS A 13 16.59 0.33 -2.41
CA LYS A 13 16.34 1.30 -1.36
C LYS A 13 17.23 0.95 -0.17
N ASP A 14 18.17 1.83 0.14
CA ASP A 14 19.01 1.66 1.31
C ASP A 14 18.23 1.94 2.59
N CYS A 15 18.26 1.00 3.51
CA CYS A 15 17.69 1.15 4.84
C CYS A 15 18.37 0.22 5.84
N ASP A 16 18.45 0.65 7.10
CA ASP A 16 18.71 -0.24 8.20
C ASP A 16 17.41 -0.97 8.56
N ILE A 17 17.35 -2.27 8.27
CA ILE A 17 16.14 -3.06 8.49
C ILE A 17 15.81 -3.20 9.98
N SER A 18 16.81 -3.22 10.86
CA SER A 18 16.63 -3.33 12.30
C SER A 18 15.94 -2.08 12.86
N LEU A 19 16.35 -0.89 12.41
CA LEU A 19 15.71 0.37 12.78
C LEU A 19 14.32 0.54 12.13
N LEU A 20 14.16 0.00 10.91
CA LEU A 20 12.90 0.15 10.16
C LEU A 20 11.77 -0.74 10.69
N LYS A 21 12.09 -1.97 11.12
CA LYS A 21 11.13 -3.03 11.43
C LYS A 21 11.37 -3.79 12.73
N GLY A 22 12.60 -3.77 13.22
CA GLY A 22 13.05 -4.76 14.19
C GLY A 22 13.30 -6.11 13.53
N VAL A 23 14.22 -6.89 14.07
CA VAL A 23 14.61 -8.20 13.54
C VAL A 23 14.64 -9.28 14.65
N LYS A 24 14.09 -8.97 15.82
CA LYS A 24 13.97 -9.91 16.92
C LYS A 24 12.80 -10.87 16.71
N TYR A 25 12.90 -12.06 17.22
CA TYR A 25 11.81 -13.06 17.19
C TYR A 25 10.50 -12.50 17.76
N SER A 26 10.57 -11.75 18.87
CA SER A 26 9.41 -11.10 19.49
C SER A 26 8.70 -10.13 18.53
N ASP A 27 9.45 -9.38 17.72
CA ASP A 27 8.88 -8.45 16.74
C ASP A 27 8.06 -9.20 15.67
N PHE A 28 8.57 -10.36 15.24
CA PHE A 28 7.89 -11.21 14.26
C PHE A 28 6.61 -11.83 14.81
N ILE A 29 6.68 -12.42 16.01
CA ILE A 29 5.52 -13.06 16.65
C ILE A 29 4.41 -12.05 16.94
N ASN A 30 4.73 -10.87 17.43
CA ASN A 30 3.75 -9.81 17.65
C ASN A 30 2.99 -9.46 16.36
N GLN A 31 3.68 -9.36 15.21
CA GLN A 31 3.03 -9.08 13.93
C GLN A 31 2.10 -10.22 13.49
N VAL A 32 2.46 -11.47 13.74
CA VAL A 32 1.60 -12.64 13.47
C VAL A 32 0.35 -12.61 14.34
N GLN A 33 0.48 -12.32 15.63
CA GLN A 33 -0.68 -12.25 16.54
C GLN A 33 -1.65 -11.13 16.14
N ILE A 34 -1.13 -9.97 15.77
CA ILE A 34 -1.94 -8.86 15.23
C ILE A 34 -2.69 -9.33 13.97
N ALA A 35 -2.00 -9.95 13.00
CA ALA A 35 -2.62 -10.42 11.76
C ALA A 35 -3.72 -11.47 12.01
N LYS A 36 -3.49 -12.41 12.94
CA LYS A 36 -4.49 -13.42 13.35
C LYS A 36 -5.71 -12.80 14.04
N THR A 37 -5.49 -11.83 14.94
CA THR A 37 -6.57 -11.14 15.66
C THR A 37 -7.46 -10.37 14.70
N VAL A 38 -6.86 -9.62 13.80
CA VAL A 38 -7.56 -8.92 12.71
C VAL A 38 -8.38 -9.91 11.87
N GLY A 39 -7.77 -11.04 11.48
CA GLY A 39 -8.43 -12.11 10.73
C GLY A 39 -9.69 -12.62 11.42
N LYS A 40 -9.63 -12.91 12.72
CA LYS A 40 -10.78 -13.41 13.51
C LYS A 40 -11.98 -12.45 13.46
N GLY A 41 -11.75 -11.14 13.55
CA GLY A 41 -12.82 -10.12 13.50
C GLY A 41 -13.56 -10.13 12.16
N PHE A 42 -12.82 -10.26 11.05
CA PHE A 42 -13.42 -10.34 9.72
C PHE A 42 -14.21 -11.62 9.47
N PHE A 43 -13.78 -12.77 10.03
CA PHE A 43 -14.45 -14.07 9.81
C PHE A 43 -15.82 -14.18 10.44
N LYS A 44 -15.99 -13.62 11.64
CA LYS A 44 -17.22 -13.73 12.43
C LYS A 44 -18.37 -12.92 11.86
N SER A 45 -18.10 -11.96 10.94
CA SER A 45 -19.14 -11.11 10.37
C SER A 45 -20.02 -11.88 9.38
N LYS A 46 -21.35 -11.78 9.57
CA LYS A 46 -22.36 -12.28 8.62
C LYS A 46 -22.53 -11.34 7.39
N ASP A 47 -21.97 -10.12 7.45
CA ASP A 47 -22.16 -9.07 6.41
C ASP A 47 -21.29 -9.27 5.16
N LYS A 48 -20.60 -10.42 5.02
CA LYS A 48 -19.74 -10.70 3.86
C LYS A 48 -20.57 -10.96 2.60
N LYS A 49 -20.14 -10.36 1.48
CA LYS A 49 -20.73 -10.54 0.15
C LYS A 49 -19.75 -11.22 -0.79
N LEU A 50 -20.25 -12.09 -1.67
CA LEU A 50 -19.43 -12.78 -2.69
C LEU A 50 -18.93 -11.78 -3.74
N THR A 51 -17.65 -11.87 -4.10
CA THR A 51 -17.07 -11.13 -5.22
C THR A 51 -17.48 -11.81 -6.53
N LYS A 52 -18.51 -11.29 -7.19
CA LYS A 52 -19.03 -11.81 -8.45
C LYS A 52 -18.19 -11.39 -9.66
N ASN A 53 -17.71 -10.14 -9.65
CA ASN A 53 -16.96 -9.56 -10.76
C ASN A 53 -15.64 -8.96 -10.28
N CYS A 54 -14.63 -8.97 -11.12
CA CYS A 54 -13.34 -8.35 -10.86
C CYS A 54 -13.50 -6.81 -10.81
N THR A 55 -13.13 -6.18 -9.69
CA THR A 55 -13.25 -4.74 -9.47
C THR A 55 -12.34 -3.90 -10.37
N ILE A 56 -11.42 -4.54 -11.11
CA ILE A 56 -10.55 -3.87 -12.09
C ILE A 56 -11.11 -3.96 -13.52
N CYS A 57 -11.41 -5.17 -14.00
CA CYS A 57 -11.76 -5.39 -15.40
C CYS A 57 -13.21 -5.85 -15.66
N GLY A 58 -13.99 -6.10 -14.60
CA GLY A 58 -15.38 -6.57 -14.71
C GLY A 58 -15.55 -8.07 -15.04
N HIS A 59 -14.45 -8.82 -15.30
CA HIS A 59 -14.53 -10.25 -15.64
C HIS A 59 -15.01 -11.07 -14.44
N ASN A 60 -15.73 -12.17 -14.70
CA ASN A 60 -16.40 -12.99 -13.68
C ASN A 60 -15.79 -14.40 -13.50
N LYS A 61 -14.71 -14.73 -14.22
CA LYS A 61 -14.01 -16.01 -14.05
C LYS A 61 -12.74 -15.83 -13.22
N PHE A 62 -12.60 -16.69 -12.20
CA PHE A 62 -11.50 -16.64 -11.23
C PHE A 62 -10.95 -18.04 -10.99
N LYS A 63 -9.70 -18.10 -10.52
CA LYS A 63 -9.11 -19.28 -9.88
C LYS A 63 -8.75 -18.97 -8.44
N LEU A 64 -8.67 -19.98 -7.58
CA LEU A 64 -8.11 -19.83 -6.24
C LEU A 64 -6.64 -19.43 -6.36
N ALA A 65 -6.26 -18.36 -5.67
CA ALA A 65 -4.87 -17.86 -5.63
C ALA A 65 -4.12 -18.38 -4.41
N VAL A 66 -4.73 -18.20 -3.23
CA VAL A 66 -4.18 -18.64 -1.95
C VAL A 66 -5.26 -18.57 -0.86
N LYS A 67 -5.08 -19.34 0.22
CA LYS A 67 -5.90 -19.27 1.43
C LYS A 67 -5.01 -18.92 2.62
N VAL A 68 -5.26 -17.75 3.24
CA VAL A 68 -4.47 -17.21 4.36
C VAL A 68 -5.39 -17.00 5.56
N TYR A 69 -5.09 -17.57 6.72
CA TYR A 69 -5.91 -17.48 7.94
C TYR A 69 -7.41 -17.72 7.69
N LYS A 70 -7.76 -18.76 6.90
CA LYS A 70 -9.13 -19.09 6.46
C LYS A 70 -9.75 -18.11 5.45
N VAL A 71 -9.04 -17.05 5.01
CA VAL A 71 -9.49 -16.14 3.95
C VAL A 71 -9.06 -16.69 2.60
N GLU A 72 -10.02 -16.90 1.69
CA GLU A 72 -9.75 -17.25 0.32
C GLU A 72 -9.54 -16.00 -0.53
N TYR A 73 -8.40 -15.99 -1.25
CA TYR A 73 -8.09 -15.00 -2.28
C TYR A 73 -8.21 -15.64 -3.64
N ILE A 74 -8.89 -14.97 -4.56
CA ILE A 74 -9.15 -15.40 -5.93
C ILE A 74 -8.45 -14.49 -6.93
N GLN A 75 -7.91 -15.05 -8.00
CA GLN A 75 -7.25 -14.35 -9.08
C GLN A 75 -8.12 -14.31 -10.33
N CYS A 76 -8.36 -13.12 -10.87
CA CYS A 76 -9.07 -12.91 -12.11
C CYS A 76 -8.30 -13.50 -13.31
N LEU A 77 -8.94 -14.35 -14.11
CA LEU A 77 -8.30 -15.01 -15.27
C LEU A 77 -7.97 -14.02 -16.40
N ARG A 78 -8.64 -12.84 -16.47
CA ARG A 78 -8.40 -11.85 -17.52
C ARG A 78 -7.24 -10.88 -17.20
N CYS A 79 -7.27 -10.23 -16.03
CA CYS A 79 -6.32 -9.17 -15.69
C CYS A 79 -5.33 -9.56 -14.60
N SER A 80 -5.42 -10.75 -14.04
CA SER A 80 -4.56 -11.27 -12.96
C SER A 80 -4.69 -10.51 -11.62
N HIS A 81 -5.69 -9.64 -11.45
CA HIS A 81 -5.97 -9.00 -10.16
C HIS A 81 -6.37 -10.03 -9.12
N VAL A 82 -5.81 -9.93 -7.93
CA VAL A 82 -6.11 -10.83 -6.81
C VAL A 82 -6.97 -10.10 -5.79
N SER A 83 -8.06 -10.71 -5.37
CA SER A 83 -8.95 -10.13 -4.37
C SER A 83 -9.53 -11.20 -3.46
N ARG A 84 -10.01 -10.80 -2.28
CA ARG A 84 -10.76 -11.72 -1.43
C ARG A 84 -11.99 -12.25 -2.18
N LYS A 85 -12.28 -13.52 -2.02
CA LYS A 85 -13.50 -14.17 -2.54
C LYS A 85 -14.76 -13.53 -1.95
N TYR A 86 -14.69 -13.06 -0.70
CA TYR A 86 -15.74 -12.29 -0.04
C TYR A 86 -15.24 -10.91 0.34
N TYR A 87 -16.08 -9.90 0.18
CA TYR A 87 -15.82 -8.53 0.63
C TYR A 87 -16.84 -8.09 1.68
N PHE A 88 -16.53 -7.02 2.39
CA PHE A 88 -17.41 -6.42 3.38
C PHE A 88 -17.93 -5.08 2.88
N PRO A 89 -19.23 -4.78 3.07
CA PRO A 89 -19.79 -3.48 2.72
C PRO A 89 -19.05 -2.35 3.40
N ILE A 90 -19.05 -1.17 2.79
CA ILE A 90 -18.34 0.00 3.32
C ILE A 90 -18.83 0.37 4.73
N LYS A 91 -20.12 0.18 5.04
CA LYS A 91 -20.69 0.41 6.38
C LYS A 91 -19.98 -0.44 7.46
N PHE A 92 -19.72 -1.72 7.15
CA PHE A 92 -18.94 -2.61 8.01
C PHE A 92 -17.51 -2.12 8.16
N LEU A 93 -16.84 -1.78 7.04
CA LEU A 93 -15.45 -1.33 7.05
C LEU A 93 -15.29 -0.02 7.85
N LYS A 94 -16.20 0.94 7.70
CA LYS A 94 -16.21 2.19 8.50
C LYS A 94 -16.31 1.90 10.00
N LYS A 95 -17.21 0.98 10.40
CA LYS A 95 -17.36 0.56 11.80
C LYS A 95 -16.11 -0.17 12.31
N TYR A 96 -15.56 -1.07 11.49
CA TYR A 96 -14.37 -1.85 11.81
C TYR A 96 -13.15 -0.94 12.02
N TRP A 97 -12.84 -0.08 11.07
CA TRP A 97 -11.70 0.85 11.17
C TRP A 97 -11.84 1.89 12.28
N LYS A 98 -13.07 2.23 12.66
CA LYS A 98 -13.32 3.09 13.81
C LYS A 98 -12.96 2.41 15.14
N LYS A 99 -13.16 1.09 15.25
CA LYS A 99 -12.96 0.31 16.49
C LYS A 99 -11.56 -0.29 16.57
N GLU A 100 -11.08 -0.86 15.47
CA GLU A 100 -9.88 -1.72 15.41
C GLU A 100 -8.70 -1.03 14.69
N GLY A 101 -8.89 0.17 14.16
CA GLY A 101 -7.86 0.90 13.41
C GLY A 101 -6.59 1.13 14.22
N ASP A 102 -6.71 1.32 15.53
CA ASP A 102 -5.56 1.51 16.43
C ASP A 102 -4.72 0.24 16.61
N VAL A 103 -5.34 -0.95 16.53
CA VAL A 103 -4.67 -2.24 16.64
C VAL A 103 -3.93 -2.61 15.34
N ILE A 104 -4.49 -2.18 14.20
CA ILE A 104 -3.96 -2.50 12.86
C ILE A 104 -2.95 -1.47 12.41
N ALA A 105 -3.05 -0.25 12.93
CA ALA A 105 -2.11 0.81 12.65
C ALA A 105 -0.69 0.33 13.02
N THR A 106 0.05 -0.11 12.02
CA THR A 106 1.47 -0.47 12.12
C THR A 106 2.33 0.77 12.38
N HIS A 107 1.75 1.77 13.04
CA HIS A 107 2.40 3.03 13.38
C HIS A 107 3.31 2.78 14.55
N THR A 108 4.56 2.66 14.21
CA THR A 108 5.65 2.66 15.17
C THR A 108 5.74 4.04 15.82
N HIS A 109 6.00 4.07 17.10
CA HIS A 109 6.18 5.31 17.86
C HIS A 109 7.68 5.64 18.03
N GLY A 110 7.99 6.89 18.33
CA GLY A 110 9.35 7.32 18.68
C GLY A 110 10.36 7.23 17.52
N ASN A 111 11.56 6.73 17.81
CA ASN A 111 12.69 6.68 16.87
C ASN A 111 12.39 5.91 15.60
N GLN A 112 11.63 4.83 15.70
CA GLN A 112 11.23 4.01 14.57
C GLN A 112 10.33 4.78 13.60
N GLN A 113 9.43 5.62 14.10
CA GLN A 113 8.59 6.48 13.26
C GLN A 113 9.41 7.56 12.56
N ALA A 114 10.34 8.20 13.26
CA ALA A 114 11.24 9.20 12.67
C ALA A 114 12.07 8.57 11.53
N TYR A 115 12.62 7.38 11.77
CA TYR A 115 13.36 6.62 10.76
C TYR A 115 12.49 6.30 9.53
N ARG A 116 11.27 5.79 9.73
CA ARG A 116 10.32 5.52 8.64
C ARG A 116 9.98 6.77 7.83
N THR A 117 9.77 7.88 8.50
CA THR A 117 9.47 9.16 7.84
C THR A 117 10.64 9.60 6.95
N LYS A 118 11.87 9.48 7.44
CA LYS A 118 13.10 9.82 6.69
C LYS A 118 13.35 8.86 5.52
N PHE A 119 13.25 7.55 5.73
CA PHE A 119 13.70 6.54 4.77
C PHE A 119 12.58 5.91 3.93
N LEU A 120 11.30 6.11 4.26
CA LEU A 120 10.17 5.65 3.44
C LEU A 120 9.36 6.80 2.85
N SER A 121 8.94 7.76 3.66
CA SER A 121 8.00 8.80 3.21
C SER A 121 8.71 9.89 2.41
N ALA A 122 9.84 10.41 2.90
CA ALA A 122 10.58 11.47 2.22
C ALA A 122 11.09 11.06 0.81
N PRO A 123 11.67 9.86 0.60
CA PRO A 123 12.06 9.44 -0.74
C PRO A 123 10.90 9.38 -1.74
N LYS A 124 9.71 8.92 -1.30
CA LYS A 124 8.50 8.91 -2.16
C LYS A 124 8.11 10.31 -2.60
N VAL A 125 8.08 11.26 -1.66
CA VAL A 125 7.79 12.68 -1.96
C VAL A 125 8.83 13.23 -2.92
N ASN A 126 10.12 13.02 -2.65
CA ASN A 126 11.21 13.52 -3.50
C ASN A 126 11.16 12.97 -4.93
N MET A 127 10.80 11.68 -5.09
CA MET A 127 10.62 11.09 -6.42
C MET A 127 9.47 11.74 -7.19
N VAL A 128 8.33 11.99 -6.54
CA VAL A 128 7.20 12.69 -7.19
C VAL A 128 7.56 14.12 -7.55
N LEU A 129 8.28 14.83 -6.69
CA LEU A 129 8.71 16.21 -6.91
C LEU A 129 9.61 16.38 -8.17
N LYS A 130 10.34 15.34 -8.60
CA LYS A 130 11.13 15.35 -9.85
C LYS A 130 10.24 15.45 -11.09
N TYR A 131 8.98 15.03 -11.00
CA TYR A 131 8.02 15.06 -12.10
C TYR A 131 7.00 16.20 -12.00
N LEU A 132 6.96 16.89 -10.86
CA LEU A 132 6.05 18.02 -10.64
C LEU A 132 6.65 19.30 -11.27
N LYS A 133 6.07 19.76 -12.38
CA LYS A 133 6.58 20.91 -13.14
C LYS A 133 6.47 22.23 -12.36
N LYS A 134 5.37 22.47 -11.66
CA LYS A 134 5.10 23.71 -10.92
C LYS A 134 4.88 23.39 -9.44
N LYS A 135 5.76 23.88 -8.57
CA LYS A 135 5.67 23.64 -7.11
C LYS A 135 4.92 24.78 -6.39
N LYS A 136 5.08 26.02 -6.83
CA LYS A 136 4.43 27.18 -6.21
C LYS A 136 2.92 27.05 -6.24
N ASN A 137 2.27 27.13 -5.07
CA ASN A 137 0.84 26.97 -4.87
C ASN A 137 0.26 25.59 -5.26
N ALA A 138 1.09 24.58 -5.47
CA ALA A 138 0.63 23.24 -5.77
C ALA A 138 -0.18 22.67 -4.60
N LYS A 139 -1.22 21.89 -4.92
CA LYS A 139 -2.05 21.15 -3.96
C LYS A 139 -1.75 19.67 -4.09
N TRP A 140 -1.49 19.03 -2.97
CA TRP A 140 -1.19 17.59 -2.91
C TRP A 140 -2.19 16.88 -1.99
N LEU A 141 -2.90 15.90 -2.51
CA LEU A 141 -3.81 15.03 -1.77
C LEU A 141 -3.16 13.69 -1.48
N ASP A 142 -3.27 13.18 -0.26
CA ASP A 142 -2.91 11.80 0.10
C ASP A 142 -4.17 11.02 0.49
N ALA A 143 -4.47 9.97 -0.25
CA ALA A 143 -5.62 9.11 -0.02
C ALA A 143 -5.25 8.02 1.00
N GLY A 144 -5.99 7.95 2.11
CA GLY A 144 -5.62 7.12 3.25
C GLY A 144 -4.37 7.67 3.92
N CYS A 145 -4.39 8.95 4.29
CA CYS A 145 -3.21 9.69 4.74
C CYS A 145 -2.69 9.28 6.13
N GLY A 146 -3.48 8.49 6.89
CA GLY A 146 -3.17 8.15 8.27
C GLY A 146 -2.84 9.38 9.10
N ASN A 147 -1.80 9.31 9.91
CA ASN A 147 -1.33 10.40 10.76
C ASN A 147 -0.61 11.54 10.01
N GLY A 148 -0.57 11.51 8.68
CA GLY A 148 -0.03 12.56 7.83
C GLY A 148 1.49 12.59 7.67
N ASP A 149 2.24 11.51 7.95
CA ASP A 149 3.71 11.50 7.85
C ASP A 149 4.23 11.80 6.45
N LEU A 150 3.56 11.29 5.40
CA LEU A 150 3.91 11.62 4.01
C LEU A 150 3.65 13.11 3.75
N LEU A 151 2.50 13.60 4.15
CA LEU A 151 2.08 15.00 3.94
C LEU A 151 2.90 16.01 4.74
N ALA A 152 3.46 15.63 5.89
CA ALA A 152 4.42 16.48 6.61
C ALA A 152 5.69 16.74 5.77
N ASN A 153 6.16 15.75 4.99
CA ASN A 153 7.26 15.95 4.04
C ASN A 153 6.84 16.80 2.82
N VAL A 154 5.59 16.69 2.37
CA VAL A 154 5.02 17.57 1.34
C VAL A 154 5.01 19.03 1.80
N LYS A 155 4.54 19.28 3.03
CA LYS A 155 4.48 20.62 3.64
C LYS A 155 5.85 21.28 3.74
N LYS A 156 6.92 20.53 4.08
CA LYS A 156 8.31 21.02 4.09
C LYS A 156 8.76 21.57 2.73
N ASN A 157 8.17 21.11 1.64
CA ASN A 157 8.42 21.59 0.28
C ASN A 157 7.51 22.76 -0.14
N LYS A 158 6.85 23.45 0.82
CA LYS A 158 5.94 24.58 0.60
C LYS A 158 4.76 24.27 -0.33
N ILE A 159 4.30 23.00 -0.36
CA ILE A 159 3.14 22.52 -1.10
C ILE A 159 1.97 22.38 -0.11
N LYS A 160 0.74 22.77 -0.53
CA LYS A 160 -0.46 22.70 0.32
C LYS A 160 -0.90 21.24 0.50
N PRO A 161 -0.81 20.67 1.73
CA PRO A 161 -1.13 19.27 1.97
C PRO A 161 -2.61 19.09 2.29
N TYR A 162 -3.24 18.14 1.63
CA TYR A 162 -4.59 17.66 1.87
C TYR A 162 -4.56 16.14 2.08
N GLY A 163 -5.43 15.62 2.93
CA GLY A 163 -5.54 14.18 3.13
C GLY A 163 -6.90 13.77 3.64
N PHE A 164 -7.24 12.49 3.47
CA PHE A 164 -8.40 11.90 4.11
C PHE A 164 -8.08 10.49 4.61
N ASP A 165 -8.74 10.11 5.71
CA ASP A 165 -8.66 8.79 6.31
C ASP A 165 -9.93 8.52 7.14
N LEU A 166 -10.25 7.25 7.41
CA LEU A 166 -11.37 6.86 8.27
C LEU A 166 -11.05 6.92 9.76
N ASN A 167 -9.76 6.82 10.12
CA ASN A 167 -9.31 6.77 11.50
C ASN A 167 -9.30 8.16 12.13
N ALA A 168 -10.11 8.35 13.19
CA ALA A 168 -10.26 9.65 13.86
C ALA A 168 -8.97 10.11 14.55
N ARG A 169 -8.25 9.18 15.22
CA ARG A 169 -7.00 9.47 15.92
C ARG A 169 -5.93 9.96 14.94
N ASP A 170 -5.77 9.25 13.83
CA ASP A 170 -4.81 9.60 12.80
C ASP A 170 -5.12 10.96 12.15
N ILE A 171 -6.39 11.24 11.85
CA ILE A 171 -6.82 12.55 11.34
C ILE A 171 -6.51 13.67 12.32
N ASN A 172 -6.73 13.46 13.62
CA ASN A 172 -6.37 14.46 14.64
C ASN A 172 -4.85 14.70 14.69
N LEU A 173 -4.04 13.65 14.57
CA LEU A 173 -2.58 13.76 14.49
C LEU A 173 -2.13 14.51 13.22
N ALA A 174 -2.76 14.22 12.08
CA ALA A 174 -2.48 14.92 10.83
C ALA A 174 -2.82 16.42 10.93
N LYS A 175 -3.98 16.78 11.53
CA LYS A 175 -4.36 18.17 11.76
C LYS A 175 -3.38 18.90 12.67
N LYS A 176 -2.88 18.26 13.75
CA LYS A 176 -1.82 18.83 14.62
C LYS A 176 -0.52 19.14 13.87
N LYS A 177 -0.23 18.42 12.75
CA LYS A 177 0.89 18.71 11.84
C LYS A 177 0.57 19.84 10.85
N GLY A 178 -0.61 20.46 10.92
CA GLY A 178 -1.06 21.52 10.01
C GLY A 178 -1.43 21.03 8.62
N ILE A 179 -2.00 19.84 8.53
CA ILE A 179 -2.49 19.22 7.29
C ILE A 179 -4.00 19.45 7.19
N ASN A 180 -4.51 19.79 6.01
CA ASN A 180 -5.94 19.86 5.73
C ASN A 180 -6.51 18.44 5.63
N ALA A 181 -6.79 17.82 6.79
CA ALA A 181 -7.17 16.43 6.90
C ALA A 181 -8.67 16.25 7.20
N TYR A 182 -9.31 15.32 6.48
CA TYR A 182 -10.74 15.05 6.52
C TYR A 182 -11.01 13.61 6.95
N ARG A 183 -11.93 13.43 7.90
CA ARG A 183 -12.34 12.10 8.34
C ARG A 183 -13.44 11.56 7.43
N THR A 184 -13.06 10.92 6.34
CA THR A 184 -13.99 10.38 5.34
C THR A 184 -13.31 9.31 4.48
N ASP A 185 -14.09 8.63 3.62
CA ASP A 185 -13.62 7.78 2.53
C ASP A 185 -13.48 8.58 1.22
N ILE A 186 -13.15 7.87 0.12
CA ILE A 186 -12.96 8.49 -1.19
C ILE A 186 -14.25 9.10 -1.73
N ASP A 187 -15.42 8.47 -1.48
CA ASP A 187 -16.71 8.95 -1.96
C ASP A 187 -17.04 10.29 -1.30
N GLY A 188 -17.01 10.35 0.04
CA GLY A 188 -17.26 11.59 0.77
C GLY A 188 -16.21 12.66 0.54
N PHE A 189 -14.91 12.29 0.35
CA PHE A 189 -13.91 13.29 -0.02
C PHE A 189 -14.13 13.82 -1.44
N TYR A 190 -14.58 12.98 -2.37
CA TYR A 190 -14.91 13.41 -3.73
C TYR A 190 -16.06 14.42 -3.75
N GLU A 191 -17.10 14.22 -2.93
CA GLU A 191 -18.20 15.19 -2.75
C GLU A 191 -17.67 16.52 -2.19
N ILE A 192 -16.83 16.49 -1.17
CA ILE A 192 -16.16 17.68 -0.60
C ILE A 192 -15.35 18.40 -1.69
N ALA A 193 -14.60 17.65 -2.51
CA ALA A 193 -13.76 18.21 -3.56
C ALA A 193 -14.58 18.89 -4.65
N ILE A 194 -15.74 18.33 -5.04
CA ILE A 194 -16.66 18.93 -6.01
C ILE A 194 -17.26 20.22 -5.42
N LYS A 195 -17.80 20.16 -4.20
CA LYS A 195 -18.44 21.31 -3.55
C LYS A 195 -17.51 22.51 -3.41
N ASN A 196 -16.20 22.27 -3.19
CA ASN A 196 -15.21 23.33 -2.98
C ASN A 196 -14.30 23.57 -4.19
N ASP A 197 -14.62 23.02 -5.35
CA ASP A 197 -13.79 23.05 -6.57
C ASP A 197 -12.31 22.73 -6.31
N PHE A 198 -12.06 21.68 -5.54
CA PHE A 198 -10.69 21.23 -5.27
C PHE A 198 -10.13 20.52 -6.48
N LYS A 199 -9.02 21.04 -7.01
CA LYS A 199 -8.17 20.40 -8.02
C LYS A 199 -6.76 20.27 -7.49
N PHE A 200 -6.19 19.09 -7.68
CA PHE A 200 -4.87 18.72 -7.17
C PHE A 200 -3.84 18.59 -8.28
N ASP A 201 -2.62 18.96 -7.99
CA ASP A 201 -1.47 18.76 -8.87
C ASP A 201 -0.89 17.36 -8.70
N VAL A 202 -0.99 16.82 -7.48
CA VAL A 202 -0.56 15.47 -7.12
C VAL A 202 -1.63 14.80 -6.25
N ILE A 203 -1.88 13.53 -6.51
CA ILE A 203 -2.59 12.62 -5.60
C ILE A 203 -1.68 11.43 -5.30
N THR A 204 -1.53 11.07 -4.03
CA THR A 204 -0.83 9.86 -3.60
C THR A 204 -1.82 8.85 -3.03
N ALA A 205 -1.58 7.58 -3.32
CA ALA A 205 -2.32 6.42 -2.85
C ALA A 205 -1.31 5.36 -2.37
N ASN A 206 -0.83 5.53 -1.13
CA ASN A 206 0.20 4.69 -0.55
C ASN A 206 -0.41 3.60 0.35
N GLY A 207 -0.54 2.37 -0.14
CA GLY A 207 -1.25 1.29 0.55
C GLY A 207 -2.75 1.54 0.63
N TYR A 208 -3.33 2.20 -0.37
CA TYR A 208 -4.73 2.59 -0.38
C TYR A 208 -5.60 1.69 -1.27
N PHE A 209 -5.16 1.44 -2.51
CA PHE A 209 -5.95 0.64 -3.47
C PHE A 209 -6.10 -0.83 -3.07
N ASP A 210 -5.24 -1.34 -2.23
CA ASP A 210 -5.25 -2.72 -1.75
C ASP A 210 -6.20 -2.96 -0.58
N VAL A 211 -6.71 -1.90 0.07
CA VAL A 211 -7.61 -2.01 1.23
C VAL A 211 -9.06 -1.64 0.91
N ILE A 212 -9.33 -0.91 -0.17
CA ILE A 212 -10.67 -0.47 -0.56
C ILE A 212 -11.39 -1.49 -1.46
N ASN A 213 -12.72 -1.43 -1.50
CA ASN A 213 -13.52 -2.37 -2.29
C ASN A 213 -13.43 -2.11 -3.80
N GLU A 214 -13.45 -0.85 -4.23
CA GLU A 214 -13.59 -0.44 -5.63
C GLU A 214 -12.39 0.40 -6.12
N PRO A 215 -11.19 -0.20 -6.24
CA PRO A 215 -9.98 0.56 -6.58
C PRO A 215 -10.03 1.23 -7.96
N SER A 216 -10.70 0.62 -8.95
CA SER A 216 -10.86 1.23 -10.28
C SER A 216 -11.76 2.48 -10.23
N LEU A 217 -12.83 2.46 -9.44
CA LEU A 217 -13.70 3.62 -9.24
C LEU A 217 -12.96 4.74 -8.52
N ALA A 218 -12.20 4.41 -7.47
CA ALA A 218 -11.36 5.39 -6.77
C ALA A 218 -10.34 6.05 -7.72
N MET A 219 -9.68 5.28 -8.60
CA MET A 219 -8.78 5.83 -9.62
C MET A 219 -9.51 6.80 -10.57
N LYS A 220 -10.75 6.50 -10.96
CA LYS A 220 -11.58 7.38 -11.79
C LYS A 220 -11.90 8.69 -11.06
N MET A 221 -12.29 8.64 -9.78
CA MET A 221 -12.51 9.84 -8.96
C MET A 221 -11.23 10.67 -8.79
N MET A 222 -10.10 10.02 -8.51
CA MET A 222 -8.80 10.70 -8.40
C MET A 222 -8.41 11.38 -9.71
N ASN A 223 -8.67 10.74 -10.86
CA ASN A 223 -8.44 11.36 -12.17
C ASN A 223 -9.26 12.65 -12.33
N LYS A 224 -10.55 12.64 -11.94
CA LYS A 224 -11.42 13.82 -12.02
C LYS A 224 -10.98 14.96 -11.09
N MET A 225 -10.41 14.62 -9.91
CA MET A 225 -9.87 15.61 -8.97
C MET A 225 -8.48 16.14 -9.37
N LEU A 226 -7.74 15.46 -10.25
CA LEU A 226 -6.46 15.93 -10.74
C LEU A 226 -6.62 17.01 -11.82
N ARG A 227 -5.74 18.02 -11.77
CA ARG A 227 -5.55 18.99 -12.86
C ARG A 227 -5.07 18.29 -14.13
N LYS A 228 -5.19 18.96 -15.29
CA LYS A 228 -4.55 18.51 -16.53
C LYS A 228 -3.03 18.30 -16.29
N ASN A 229 -2.51 17.16 -16.72
CA ASN A 229 -1.11 16.76 -16.51
C ASN A 229 -0.74 16.50 -15.02
N GLY A 230 -1.71 16.46 -14.10
CA GLY A 230 -1.47 16.11 -12.70
C GLY A 230 -0.93 14.70 -12.53
N LEU A 231 -0.32 14.45 -11.38
CA LEU A 231 0.37 13.19 -11.08
C LEU A 231 -0.41 12.33 -10.10
N LEU A 232 -0.48 11.03 -10.38
CA LEU A 232 -0.89 10.00 -9.42
C LEU A 232 0.32 9.16 -9.02
N MET A 233 0.63 9.07 -7.74
CA MET A 233 1.56 8.09 -7.20
C MET A 233 0.77 6.94 -6.58
N ALA A 234 0.99 5.72 -7.05
CA ALA A 234 0.44 4.48 -6.50
C ALA A 234 1.56 3.62 -5.92
N ALA A 235 1.43 3.23 -4.66
CA ALA A 235 2.33 2.28 -4.02
C ALA A 235 1.50 1.21 -3.31
N ILE A 236 1.60 -0.04 -3.79
CA ILE A 236 0.76 -1.17 -3.35
C ILE A 236 1.55 -2.47 -3.32
N PRO A 237 1.09 -3.51 -2.61
CA PRO A 237 1.71 -4.83 -2.62
C PRO A 237 1.73 -5.46 -4.01
N ASN A 238 2.84 -6.13 -4.33
CA ASN A 238 3.03 -6.89 -5.57
C ASN A 238 2.73 -8.38 -5.33
N PHE A 239 1.69 -8.91 -5.95
CA PHE A 239 1.33 -10.34 -5.83
C PHE A 239 2.36 -11.28 -6.48
N GLU A 240 3.18 -10.78 -7.38
CA GLU A 240 4.24 -11.50 -8.10
C GLU A 240 5.61 -11.36 -7.40
N SER A 241 5.64 -11.13 -6.08
CA SER A 241 6.86 -10.94 -5.30
C SER A 241 7.28 -12.18 -4.53
N VAL A 242 8.55 -12.21 -4.12
CA VAL A 242 9.08 -13.22 -3.20
C VAL A 242 8.27 -13.27 -1.89
N THR A 243 7.88 -12.12 -1.35
CA THR A 243 6.99 -12.04 -0.18
C THR A 243 5.69 -12.84 -0.37
N HIS A 244 5.05 -12.74 -1.54
CA HIS A 244 3.81 -13.45 -1.81
C HIS A 244 4.04 -14.93 -2.12
N GLU A 245 5.17 -15.31 -2.71
CA GLU A 245 5.55 -16.71 -2.84
C GLU A 245 5.73 -17.37 -1.45
N MET A 246 6.42 -16.70 -0.53
CA MET A 246 6.55 -17.18 0.85
C MET A 246 5.16 -17.32 1.54
N ILE A 247 4.22 -16.39 1.30
CA ILE A 247 2.86 -16.49 1.84
C ILE A 247 2.09 -17.67 1.23
N LYS A 248 2.27 -17.98 -0.05
CA LYS A 248 1.63 -19.15 -0.68
C LYS A 248 2.15 -20.46 -0.11
N LEU A 249 3.46 -20.54 0.17
CA LEU A 249 4.11 -21.72 0.75
C LEU A 249 3.79 -21.87 2.26
N TYR A 250 3.69 -20.76 2.99
CA TYR A 250 3.53 -20.73 4.45
C TYR A 250 2.43 -19.74 4.88
N PRO A 251 1.17 -19.97 4.52
CA PRO A 251 0.08 -19.01 4.72
C PRO A 251 -0.24 -18.72 6.20
N GLU A 252 0.11 -19.63 7.10
CA GLU A 252 -0.08 -19.50 8.54
C GLU A 252 0.84 -18.46 9.20
N ASN A 253 1.84 -17.99 8.46
CA ASN A 253 2.88 -17.08 8.94
C ASN A 253 2.79 -15.69 8.28
N ALA A 254 1.74 -15.41 7.51
CA ALA A 254 1.57 -14.12 6.83
C ALA A 254 1.41 -12.97 7.82
N ILE A 255 2.24 -11.93 7.70
CA ILE A 255 2.23 -10.78 8.62
C ILE A 255 1.89 -9.45 7.96
N ARG A 256 2.14 -9.28 6.67
CA ARG A 256 2.06 -7.96 6.02
C ARG A 256 1.08 -7.88 4.87
N HIS A 257 1.01 -8.93 4.06
CA HIS A 257 0.23 -8.98 2.84
C HIS A 257 -0.78 -10.12 2.92
N LEU A 258 -1.89 -9.98 2.23
CA LEU A 258 -2.99 -10.94 2.24
C LEU A 258 -3.52 -11.25 3.65
N THR A 259 -3.33 -10.32 4.58
CA THR A 259 -4.02 -10.35 5.87
C THR A 259 -5.47 -9.94 5.69
N ALA A 260 -6.35 -10.30 6.63
CA ALA A 260 -7.77 -10.02 6.50
C ALA A 260 -8.13 -8.53 6.30
N ALA A 261 -7.24 -7.60 6.69
CA ALA A 261 -7.41 -6.17 6.46
C ALA A 261 -7.27 -5.79 4.98
N GLN A 262 -6.45 -6.51 4.21
CA GLN A 262 -6.30 -6.24 2.79
C GLN A 262 -7.44 -6.83 1.98
N ARG A 263 -8.04 -6.00 1.14
CA ARG A 263 -9.09 -6.40 0.19
C ARG A 263 -8.51 -7.12 -1.04
N SER A 264 -7.36 -6.65 -1.50
CA SER A 264 -6.78 -7.13 -2.75
C SER A 264 -5.24 -7.00 -2.79
N SER A 265 -4.63 -7.66 -3.76
CA SER A 265 -3.24 -7.49 -4.16
C SER A 265 -3.15 -7.39 -5.67
N PHE A 266 -2.17 -6.65 -6.16
CA PHE A 266 -2.05 -6.38 -7.58
C PHE A 266 -0.86 -7.12 -8.18
N THR A 267 -1.02 -7.53 -9.43
CA THR A 267 0.10 -7.82 -10.33
C THR A 267 0.44 -6.55 -11.11
N PHE A 268 1.63 -6.47 -11.69
CA PHE A 268 1.96 -5.36 -12.59
C PHE A 268 0.95 -5.26 -13.75
N LYS A 269 0.48 -6.40 -14.28
CA LYS A 269 -0.56 -6.48 -15.32
C LYS A 269 -1.87 -5.83 -14.88
N SER A 270 -2.38 -6.16 -13.69
CA SER A 270 -3.66 -5.64 -13.21
C SER A 270 -3.59 -4.14 -12.86
N LEU A 271 -2.49 -3.68 -12.26
CA LEU A 271 -2.27 -2.26 -11.99
C LEU A 271 -2.17 -1.45 -13.27
N SER A 272 -1.40 -1.94 -14.25
CA SER A 272 -1.26 -1.29 -15.55
C SER A 272 -2.59 -1.19 -16.30
N TYR A 273 -3.39 -2.24 -16.25
CA TYR A 273 -4.73 -2.25 -16.83
C TYR A 273 -5.63 -1.19 -16.16
N ALA A 274 -5.67 -1.17 -14.82
CA ALA A 274 -6.48 -0.22 -14.06
C ALA A 274 -6.08 1.24 -14.36
N LEU A 275 -4.80 1.53 -14.34
CA LEU A 275 -4.26 2.86 -14.63
C LEU A 275 -4.61 3.33 -16.04
N LYS A 276 -4.37 2.49 -17.07
CA LYS A 276 -4.69 2.83 -18.47
C LYS A 276 -6.19 3.06 -18.65
N LYS A 277 -7.04 2.19 -18.09
CA LYS A 277 -8.51 2.30 -18.15
C LYS A 277 -9.01 3.63 -17.58
N ASN A 278 -8.36 4.11 -16.51
CA ASN A 278 -8.73 5.34 -15.81
C ASN A 278 -7.94 6.59 -16.25
N GLY A 279 -7.32 6.57 -17.43
CA GLY A 279 -6.70 7.75 -18.04
C GLY A 279 -5.34 8.14 -17.52
N PHE A 280 -4.57 7.18 -17.00
CA PHE A 280 -3.21 7.39 -16.50
C PHE A 280 -2.15 6.73 -17.38
N LYS A 281 -1.01 7.43 -17.56
CA LYS A 281 0.20 6.92 -18.21
C LYS A 281 1.34 6.85 -17.19
N PRO A 282 1.91 5.68 -16.90
CA PRO A 282 3.10 5.56 -16.06
C PRO A 282 4.29 6.32 -16.67
N LEU A 283 4.99 7.06 -15.82
CA LEU A 283 6.21 7.81 -16.14
C LEU A 283 7.45 7.19 -15.50
N PHE A 284 7.28 6.64 -14.29
CA PHE A 284 8.36 6.21 -13.45
C PHE A 284 7.95 5.03 -12.58
N ARG A 285 8.90 4.14 -12.29
CA ARG A 285 8.78 2.99 -11.42
C ARG A 285 9.90 2.98 -10.39
N TRP A 286 9.57 2.67 -9.14
CA TRP A 286 10.56 2.36 -8.13
C TRP A 286 10.41 0.90 -7.74
N LYS A 287 11.48 0.12 -7.97
CA LYS A 287 11.53 -1.30 -7.62
C LYS A 287 12.21 -1.40 -6.26
N TYR A 288 11.45 -1.78 -5.26
CA TYR A 288 11.93 -2.01 -3.90
C TYR A 288 10.96 -2.88 -3.12
N GLY A 289 11.49 -3.62 -2.16
CA GLY A 289 10.69 -4.46 -1.30
C GLY A 289 11.22 -4.55 0.12
N LEU A 290 10.66 -5.47 0.86
CA LEU A 290 11.13 -5.96 2.15
C LEU A 290 11.11 -7.49 2.14
N ASP A 291 11.51 -8.09 1.04
CA ASP A 291 11.36 -9.52 0.77
C ASP A 291 12.36 -10.33 1.60
N VAL A 292 13.59 -9.85 1.72
CA VAL A 292 14.60 -10.45 2.64
C VAL A 292 14.09 -10.44 4.08
N TYR A 293 13.46 -9.34 4.53
CA TYR A 293 12.85 -9.27 5.86
C TYR A 293 11.75 -10.33 6.03
N MET A 294 10.96 -10.60 4.99
CA MET A 294 9.95 -11.64 5.05
C MET A 294 10.58 -13.03 5.16
N ILE A 295 11.65 -13.30 4.42
CA ILE A 295 12.41 -14.57 4.54
C ILE A 295 12.95 -14.73 5.97
N MET A 296 13.62 -13.70 6.51
CA MET A 296 14.11 -13.71 7.89
C MET A 296 13.00 -14.02 8.90
N ASN A 297 11.85 -13.36 8.72
CA ASN A 297 10.66 -13.57 9.55
C ASN A 297 10.19 -15.04 9.51
N TYR A 298 10.07 -15.63 8.32
CA TYR A 298 9.66 -17.03 8.17
C TYR A 298 10.64 -18.00 8.82
N LEU A 299 11.93 -17.80 8.63
CA LEU A 299 12.96 -18.65 9.22
C LEU A 299 12.94 -18.56 10.75
N CYS A 300 12.79 -17.36 11.33
CA CYS A 300 12.64 -17.18 12.78
C CYS A 300 11.37 -17.83 13.33
N GLN A 301 10.25 -17.75 12.59
CA GLN A 301 9.02 -18.40 13.04
C GLN A 301 9.09 -19.92 13.02
N LYS A 302 9.83 -20.49 12.07
CA LYS A 302 10.07 -21.94 12.01
C LYS A 302 11.06 -22.42 13.09
N ASN A 303 12.06 -21.61 13.38
CA ASN A 303 13.04 -21.92 14.43
C ASN A 303 13.49 -20.62 15.14
N PRO A 304 13.04 -20.37 16.38
CA PRO A 304 13.43 -19.18 17.14
C PRO A 304 14.94 -19.00 17.31
N LYS A 305 15.71 -20.12 17.37
CA LYS A 305 17.18 -20.06 17.46
C LYS A 305 17.83 -19.42 16.24
N PHE A 306 17.12 -19.34 15.11
CA PHE A 306 17.59 -18.69 13.89
C PHE A 306 17.97 -17.21 14.11
N GLU A 307 17.29 -16.52 15.03
CA GLU A 307 17.61 -15.12 15.42
C GLU A 307 19.09 -14.91 15.75
N LYS A 308 19.71 -15.90 16.42
CA LYS A 308 21.12 -15.86 16.87
C LYS A 308 22.10 -16.55 15.91
N SER A 309 21.63 -16.97 14.74
CA SER A 309 22.46 -17.69 13.77
C SER A 309 23.41 -16.77 13.00
N LYS A 310 24.52 -17.33 12.49
CA LYS A 310 25.41 -16.65 11.55
C LYS A 310 24.66 -16.20 10.29
N THR A 311 23.72 -17.02 9.80
CA THR A 311 22.90 -16.69 8.64
C THR A 311 22.04 -15.45 8.88
N MET A 312 21.38 -15.34 10.04
CA MET A 312 20.59 -14.14 10.39
C MET A 312 21.45 -12.88 10.42
N ASN A 313 22.67 -12.99 10.98
CA ASN A 313 23.62 -11.87 11.00
C ASN A 313 24.03 -11.44 9.58
N VAL A 314 24.34 -12.39 8.70
CA VAL A 314 24.66 -12.11 7.29
C VAL A 314 23.48 -11.46 6.57
N LEU A 315 22.26 -12.01 6.70
CA LEU A 315 21.06 -11.45 6.08
C LEU A 315 20.77 -10.01 6.55
N THR A 316 21.00 -9.72 7.83
CA THR A 316 20.83 -8.37 8.38
C THR A 316 21.92 -7.41 7.86
N LYS A 317 23.18 -7.82 7.92
CA LYS A 317 24.33 -6.99 7.51
C LYS A 317 24.30 -6.69 6.01
N ARG A 318 23.95 -7.68 5.19
CA ARG A 318 23.92 -7.58 3.71
C ARG A 318 22.52 -7.36 3.16
N TYR A 319 21.59 -6.88 4.01
CA TYR A 319 20.17 -6.75 3.68
C TYR A 319 19.90 -6.03 2.36
N ASN A 320 20.48 -4.84 2.19
CA ASN A 320 20.22 -4.01 1.00
C ASN A 320 20.75 -4.65 -0.29
N GLU A 321 21.88 -5.33 -0.23
CA GLU A 321 22.48 -6.00 -1.38
C GLU A 321 21.64 -7.20 -1.83
N ILE A 322 21.21 -8.04 -0.87
CA ILE A 322 20.36 -9.20 -1.17
C ILE A 322 18.97 -8.74 -1.65
N GLN A 323 18.39 -7.72 -1.01
CA GLN A 323 17.11 -7.15 -1.44
C GLN A 323 17.19 -6.57 -2.86
N LYS A 324 18.30 -5.94 -3.22
CA LYS A 324 18.50 -5.37 -4.55
C LYS A 324 18.43 -6.42 -5.66
N ILE A 325 18.90 -7.64 -5.43
CA ILE A 325 18.77 -8.77 -6.38
C ILE A 325 17.28 -9.02 -6.70
N PHE A 326 16.43 -9.14 -5.67
CA PHE A 326 14.97 -9.29 -5.88
C PHE A 326 14.34 -8.07 -6.56
N ASP A 327 14.86 -6.87 -6.29
CA ASP A 327 14.38 -5.64 -6.92
C ASP A 327 14.76 -5.59 -8.42
N GLU A 328 15.94 -6.07 -8.80
CA GLU A 328 16.41 -6.18 -10.18
C GLU A 328 15.58 -7.17 -10.99
N GLU A 329 15.26 -8.33 -10.40
CA GLU A 329 14.47 -9.41 -11.02
C GLU A 329 12.94 -9.16 -11.05
N ASP A 330 12.49 -7.93 -10.74
CA ASP A 330 11.06 -7.57 -10.75
C ASP A 330 10.16 -8.33 -9.76
N CYS A 331 10.74 -9.01 -8.77
CA CYS A 331 10.02 -9.78 -7.75
C CYS A 331 9.97 -9.10 -6.37
N SER A 332 10.15 -7.78 -6.33
CA SER A 332 10.01 -6.97 -5.11
C SER A 332 8.59 -6.94 -4.58
N GLY A 333 8.45 -6.87 -3.24
CA GLY A 333 7.18 -6.84 -2.51
C GLY A 333 6.26 -5.64 -2.80
N SER A 334 6.74 -4.62 -3.50
CA SER A 334 5.99 -3.39 -3.77
C SER A 334 5.94 -3.04 -5.26
N LEU A 335 4.75 -2.64 -5.72
CA LEU A 335 4.56 -1.93 -6.98
C LEU A 335 4.46 -0.43 -6.67
N PHE A 336 5.47 0.34 -7.07
CA PHE A 336 5.47 1.80 -6.96
C PHE A 336 5.53 2.42 -8.34
N LEU A 337 4.52 3.23 -8.67
CA LEU A 337 4.40 3.92 -9.95
C LEU A 337 4.08 5.40 -9.74
N ILE A 338 4.73 6.27 -10.51
CA ILE A 338 4.31 7.66 -10.72
C ILE A 338 3.71 7.73 -12.11
N CYS A 339 2.47 8.21 -12.18
CA CYS A 339 1.68 8.24 -13.39
C CYS A 339 1.21 9.68 -13.67
N LYS A 340 1.06 10.01 -14.96
CA LYS A 340 0.51 11.29 -15.40
C LYS A 340 -0.92 11.10 -15.89
N LYS A 341 -1.81 12.00 -15.52
CA LYS A 341 -3.13 12.12 -16.15
C LYS A 341 -2.99 12.51 -17.60
N ILE A 342 -3.56 11.71 -18.51
CA ILE A 342 -3.50 11.94 -19.96
C ILE A 342 -4.87 12.21 -20.60
N ARG A 343 -5.96 11.78 -19.93
CA ARG A 343 -7.37 11.99 -20.34
C ARG A 343 -8.30 11.92 -19.12
N GLY A 344 -9.47 12.52 -19.20
CA GLY A 344 -10.50 12.53 -18.16
C GLY A 344 -11.18 13.84 -18.12
#